data_a6835b9ab0deccf608785afa478d8397
#
_entry.id   a6835b9ab0deccf608785afa478d8397
#
_cell.length_a   1.000
_cell.length_b   1.000
_cell.length_c   1.000
_cell.angle_alpha   90.00
_cell.angle_beta   90.00
_cell.angle_gamma   90.00
#
_symmetry.space_group_name_H-M   'P 1'
#
loop_
_entity.id
_entity.type
_entity.pdbx_description
1 polymer ?
#
loop_
_entity_poly.entity_id
_entity_poly.type
_entity_poly.pdbx_seq_one_letter_code
_entity_poly.pdbx_strand_id
1 'polypeptide(L)'
;VMPTHRPIEPSSVASIDVARAHDAHSVEKAVQDLAPRHDYIVIDTPGTDNFLSRVGHSYSDTLITPLNDSFIDLDVLAMIDPETYAMTRPSKYAEMVFQVKMQKARREKSNRTFDWVVMRNRTGQLESRNQRSMEEALTKLSSRIGFRQVPGFSERVIFRELFLDGLTLLDLKTPGTDIRMNMSHLSARQEVRDLMAAIGLDRETQ
;
A
#
# COMPACT_ATOMS: atom_id res chain seq x y z
N VAL A 1 9.98 -38.16 -3.40
CA VAL A 1 11.15 -37.34 -3.75
C VAL A 1 10.61 -35.93 -3.87
N MET A 2 10.85 -35.08 -2.87
CA MET A 2 10.53 -33.67 -2.97
C MET A 2 11.49 -33.00 -3.98
N PRO A 3 10.99 -32.15 -4.87
CA PRO A 3 11.87 -31.40 -5.75
C PRO A 3 12.75 -30.47 -4.90
N THR A 4 14.06 -30.62 -5.03
CA THR A 4 15.01 -29.70 -4.44
C THR A 4 14.91 -28.38 -5.18
N HIS A 5 14.17 -27.41 -4.60
CA HIS A 5 14.18 -26.04 -5.09
C HIS A 5 15.64 -25.52 -5.00
N ARG A 6 16.27 -25.27 -6.13
CA ARG A 6 17.46 -24.44 -6.17
C ARG A 6 17.03 -23.03 -5.75
N PRO A 7 17.71 -22.42 -4.78
CA PRO A 7 17.47 -21.01 -4.51
C PRO A 7 17.75 -20.22 -5.78
N ILE A 8 16.77 -19.46 -6.24
CA ILE A 8 16.93 -18.51 -7.35
C ILE A 8 17.83 -17.42 -6.82
N GLU A 9 19.04 -17.30 -7.32
CA GLU A 9 19.88 -16.14 -7.03
C GLU A 9 19.28 -14.94 -7.77
N PRO A 10 18.79 -13.92 -7.06
CA PRO A 10 18.24 -12.73 -7.70
C PRO A 10 19.36 -11.96 -8.40
N SER A 11 19.32 -11.88 -9.72
CA SER A 11 20.36 -11.29 -10.57
C SER A 11 20.46 -9.76 -10.48
N SER A 12 19.65 -9.08 -9.73
CA SER A 12 19.74 -7.64 -9.41
C SER A 12 18.74 -7.23 -8.33
N VAL A 13 18.85 -7.76 -7.13
CA VAL A 13 18.03 -7.26 -6.03
C VAL A 13 18.72 -6.03 -5.46
N ALA A 14 17.97 -4.92 -5.41
CA ALA A 14 18.32 -3.82 -4.54
C ALA A 14 18.61 -4.38 -3.13
N SER A 15 19.59 -3.84 -2.43
CA SER A 15 19.85 -4.27 -1.06
C SER A 15 18.64 -3.98 -0.20
N ILE A 16 18.10 -5.01 0.44
CA ILE A 16 16.97 -4.90 1.36
C ILE A 16 17.48 -5.12 2.77
N ASP A 17 17.43 -4.05 3.56
CA ASP A 17 17.69 -4.12 4.99
C ASP A 17 16.34 -4.20 5.73
N VAL A 18 16.22 -5.08 6.72
CA VAL A 18 15.01 -5.24 7.52
C VAL A 18 15.29 -4.85 8.96
N ALA A 19 14.55 -3.86 9.48
CA ALA A 19 14.60 -3.47 10.87
C ALA A 19 13.26 -3.72 11.55
N ARG A 20 13.29 -4.21 12.81
CA ARG A 20 12.10 -4.36 13.64
C ARG A 20 12.08 -3.28 14.71
N ALA A 21 10.93 -2.62 14.86
CA ALA A 21 10.74 -1.60 15.87
C ALA A 21 9.68 -2.02 16.89
N HIS A 22 9.93 -1.76 18.15
CA HIS A 22 9.07 -2.16 19.27
C HIS A 22 8.52 -0.95 20.05
N ASP A 23 9.13 0.21 19.86
CA ASP A 23 8.75 1.48 20.47
C ASP A 23 9.06 2.67 19.53
N ALA A 24 8.69 3.87 19.92
CA ALA A 24 8.89 5.08 19.12
C ALA A 24 10.37 5.34 18.82
N HIS A 25 11.24 5.12 19.81
CA HIS A 25 12.68 5.37 19.66
C HIS A 25 13.31 4.40 18.66
N SER A 26 12.89 3.12 18.67
CA SER A 26 13.37 2.13 17.71
C SER A 26 12.86 2.41 16.27
N VAL A 27 11.66 2.99 16.09
CA VAL A 27 11.21 3.46 14.78
C VAL A 27 12.08 4.61 14.28
N GLU A 28 12.29 5.62 15.11
CA GLU A 28 13.12 6.77 14.77
C GLU A 28 14.53 6.35 14.42
N LYS A 29 15.16 5.51 15.26
CA LYS A 29 16.50 5.00 15.00
C LYS A 29 16.56 4.20 13.70
N ALA A 30 15.61 3.31 13.45
CA ALA A 30 15.57 2.53 12.20
C ALA A 30 15.48 3.45 10.98
N VAL A 31 14.64 4.48 11.00
CA VAL A 31 14.55 5.46 9.91
C VAL A 31 15.87 6.21 9.74
N GLN A 32 16.49 6.70 10.82
CA GLN A 32 17.76 7.43 10.77
C GLN A 32 18.92 6.55 10.24
N ASP A 33 18.96 5.28 10.63
CA ASP A 33 20.00 4.34 10.19
C ASP A 33 19.83 3.92 8.72
N LEU A 34 18.59 3.80 8.23
CA LEU A 34 18.29 3.35 6.88
C LEU A 34 18.31 4.49 5.84
N ALA A 35 17.84 5.68 6.19
CA ALA A 35 17.68 6.80 5.27
C ALA A 35 18.95 7.19 4.47
N PRO A 36 20.17 7.15 5.03
CA PRO A 36 21.38 7.48 4.26
C PRO A 36 21.80 6.42 3.23
N ARG A 37 21.22 5.20 3.31
CA ARG A 37 21.66 4.03 2.54
C ARG A 37 20.60 3.51 1.57
N HIS A 38 19.37 3.99 1.66
CA HIS A 38 18.25 3.52 0.86
C HIS A 38 17.48 4.67 0.23
N ASP A 39 17.05 4.48 -1.01
CA ASP A 39 16.19 5.43 -1.73
C ASP A 39 14.77 5.44 -1.16
N TYR A 40 14.32 4.31 -0.64
CA TYR A 40 12.97 4.12 -0.09
C TYR A 40 13.00 3.35 1.21
N ILE A 41 12.14 3.75 2.15
CA ILE A 41 11.86 3.04 3.40
C ILE A 41 10.38 2.69 3.42
N VAL A 42 10.07 1.40 3.47
CA VAL A 42 8.69 0.91 3.62
C VAL A 42 8.46 0.59 5.09
N ILE A 43 7.47 1.26 5.69
CA ILE A 43 7.09 1.05 7.10
C ILE A 43 5.79 0.23 7.11
N ASP A 44 5.89 -1.05 7.42
CA ASP A 44 4.73 -1.91 7.62
C ASP A 44 4.23 -1.77 9.05
N THR A 45 2.97 -1.39 9.21
CA THR A 45 2.34 -1.14 10.51
C THR A 45 1.19 -2.11 10.77
N PRO A 46 0.99 -2.53 12.03
CA PRO A 46 -0.20 -3.29 12.39
C PRO A 46 -1.48 -2.53 12.01
N GLY A 47 -2.51 -3.26 11.56
CA GLY A 47 -3.83 -2.68 11.23
C GLY A 47 -4.62 -2.16 12.43
N THR A 48 -4.04 -2.18 13.63
CA THR A 48 -4.64 -1.67 14.86
C THR A 48 -4.18 -0.24 15.13
N ASP A 49 -5.11 0.63 15.55
CA ASP A 49 -4.76 1.98 16.01
C ASP A 49 -4.05 1.89 17.37
N ASN A 50 -2.74 1.95 17.33
CA ASN A 50 -1.89 2.00 18.50
C ASN A 50 -0.83 3.09 18.34
N PHE A 51 -0.14 3.37 19.44
CA PHE A 51 0.89 4.41 19.47
C PHE A 51 2.01 4.16 18.44
N LEU A 52 2.44 2.92 18.27
CA LEU A 52 3.53 2.57 17.36
C LEU A 52 3.13 2.76 15.89
N SER A 53 1.90 2.38 15.51
CA SER A 53 1.36 2.65 14.17
C SER A 53 1.34 4.15 13.87
N ARG A 54 0.90 4.98 14.83
CA ARG A 54 0.88 6.44 14.70
C ARG A 54 2.27 7.01 14.51
N VAL A 55 3.26 6.51 15.25
CA VAL A 55 4.67 6.90 15.09
C VAL A 55 5.16 6.53 13.69
N GLY A 56 4.96 5.28 13.24
CA GLY A 56 5.33 4.85 11.90
C GLY A 56 4.71 5.74 10.82
N HIS A 57 3.41 6.00 10.91
CA HIS A 57 2.72 6.90 9.96
C HIS A 57 3.32 8.31 9.96
N SER A 58 3.77 8.84 11.12
CA SER A 58 4.33 10.19 11.21
C SER A 58 5.67 10.35 10.49
N TYR A 59 6.39 9.26 10.24
CA TYR A 59 7.64 9.27 9.47
C TYR A 59 7.41 9.10 7.97
N SER A 60 6.23 8.64 7.53
CA SER A 60 5.96 8.42 6.10
C SER A 60 5.74 9.74 5.34
N ASP A 61 6.20 9.80 4.10
CA ASP A 61 5.84 10.86 3.14
C ASP A 61 4.54 10.51 2.42
N THR A 62 4.37 9.22 2.14
CA THR A 62 3.15 8.66 1.55
C THR A 62 2.58 7.60 2.47
N LEU A 63 1.33 7.76 2.89
CA LEU A 63 0.58 6.74 3.64
C LEU A 63 -0.36 6.02 2.68
N ILE A 64 -0.20 4.71 2.56
CA ILE A 64 -1.06 3.87 1.73
C ILE A 64 -2.04 3.12 2.63
N THR A 65 -3.32 3.28 2.36
CA THR A 65 -4.41 2.56 3.03
C THR A 65 -5.08 1.63 2.03
N PRO A 66 -4.78 0.32 2.06
CA PRO A 66 -5.47 -0.65 1.24
C PRO A 66 -6.85 -0.97 1.83
N LEU A 67 -7.87 -0.99 0.99
CA LEU A 67 -9.24 -1.39 1.33
C LEU A 67 -9.67 -2.56 0.43
N ASN A 68 -10.28 -3.58 1.00
CA ASN A 68 -10.95 -4.58 0.17
C ASN A 68 -12.21 -3.98 -0.46
N ASP A 69 -12.71 -4.65 -1.49
CA ASP A 69 -13.88 -4.18 -2.23
C ASP A 69 -15.19 -4.50 -1.47
N SER A 70 -15.31 -3.91 -0.30
CA SER A 70 -16.41 -4.10 0.64
C SER A 70 -16.86 -2.79 1.29
N PHE A 71 -18.16 -2.56 1.37
CA PHE A 71 -18.72 -1.40 2.08
C PHE A 71 -18.35 -1.39 3.58
N ILE A 72 -18.09 -2.57 4.18
CA ILE A 72 -17.64 -2.65 5.58
C ILE A 72 -16.25 -2.01 5.72
N ASP A 73 -15.40 -2.12 4.71
CA ASP A 73 -14.07 -1.53 4.74
C ASP A 73 -14.11 0.01 4.60
N LEU A 74 -15.19 0.58 4.05
CA LEU A 74 -15.38 2.04 4.04
C LEU A 74 -15.49 2.63 5.44
N ASP A 75 -15.97 1.88 6.43
CA ASP A 75 -16.04 2.31 7.82
C ASP A 75 -14.66 2.65 8.40
N VAL A 76 -13.61 2.10 7.81
CA VAL A 76 -12.21 2.49 8.13
C VAL A 76 -11.96 3.96 7.81
N LEU A 77 -12.59 4.51 6.77
CA LEU A 77 -12.43 5.91 6.35
C LEU A 77 -13.47 6.83 6.98
N ALA A 78 -14.75 6.43 6.91
CA ALA A 78 -15.85 7.25 7.39
C ALA A 78 -17.12 6.42 7.59
N MET A 79 -18.00 6.88 8.46
CA MET A 79 -19.40 6.46 8.44
C MET A 79 -20.11 7.16 7.29
N ILE A 80 -20.80 6.37 6.47
CA ILE A 80 -21.55 6.86 5.32
C ILE A 80 -23.05 6.56 5.46
N ASP A 81 -23.84 7.40 4.87
CA ASP A 81 -25.25 7.13 4.66
C ASP A 81 -25.42 6.08 3.55
N PRO A 82 -26.15 4.98 3.79
CA PRO A 82 -26.20 3.86 2.83
C PRO A 82 -27.00 4.18 1.55
N GLU A 83 -27.86 5.21 1.56
CA GLU A 83 -28.67 5.56 0.40
C GLU A 83 -27.97 6.59 -0.48
N THR A 84 -27.31 7.58 0.14
CA THR A 84 -26.69 8.70 -0.57
C THR A 84 -25.19 8.59 -0.74
N TYR A 85 -24.55 7.65 -0.03
CA TYR A 85 -23.10 7.52 0.12
C TYR A 85 -22.43 8.80 0.66
N ALA A 86 -23.21 9.66 1.30
CA ALA A 86 -22.67 10.86 1.90
C ALA A 86 -22.01 10.55 3.24
N MET A 87 -20.87 11.18 3.49
CA MET A 87 -20.18 11.07 4.76
C MET A 87 -21.01 11.72 5.87
N THR A 88 -21.33 10.98 6.92
CA THR A 88 -21.95 11.49 8.13
C THR A 88 -20.92 11.97 9.14
N ARG A 89 -19.83 11.21 9.30
CA ARG A 89 -18.68 11.60 10.13
C ARG A 89 -17.41 10.86 9.69
N PRO A 90 -16.22 11.44 9.89
CA PRO A 90 -14.96 10.72 9.68
C PRO A 90 -14.83 9.56 10.69
N SER A 91 -14.06 8.55 10.33
CA SER A 91 -13.69 7.48 11.25
C SER A 91 -12.60 7.92 12.22
N LYS A 92 -12.40 7.16 13.28
CA LYS A 92 -11.23 7.35 14.18
C LYS A 92 -9.90 7.23 13.44
N TYR A 93 -9.81 6.36 12.44
CA TYR A 93 -8.63 6.22 11.61
C TYR A 93 -8.37 7.48 10.77
N ALA A 94 -9.39 8.02 10.11
CA ALA A 94 -9.26 9.26 9.34
C ALA A 94 -8.86 10.45 10.23
N GLU A 95 -9.44 10.55 11.43
CA GLU A 95 -9.05 11.56 12.42
C GLU A 95 -7.58 11.40 12.85
N MET A 96 -7.14 10.16 13.08
CA MET A 96 -5.75 9.85 13.41
C MET A 96 -4.81 10.25 12.27
N VAL A 97 -5.13 9.92 11.02
CA VAL A 97 -4.33 10.31 9.85
C VAL A 97 -4.22 11.83 9.75
N PHE A 98 -5.33 12.55 9.98
CA PHE A 98 -5.30 14.01 10.01
C PHE A 98 -4.37 14.56 11.11
N GLN A 99 -4.43 13.99 12.33
CA GLN A 99 -3.53 14.38 13.43
C GLN A 99 -2.06 14.14 13.08
N VAL A 100 -1.74 12.97 12.50
CA VAL A 100 -0.39 12.62 12.03
C VAL A 100 0.10 13.61 10.99
N LYS A 101 -0.74 13.94 10.00
CA LYS A 101 -0.45 14.96 8.99
C LYS A 101 -0.10 16.31 9.61
N MET A 102 -0.87 16.75 10.58
CA MET A 102 -0.64 18.01 11.28
C MET A 102 0.64 17.99 12.12
N GLN A 103 0.94 16.86 12.79
CA GLN A 103 2.17 16.69 13.56
C GLN A 103 3.40 16.72 12.66
N LYS A 104 3.35 16.00 11.52
CA LYS A 104 4.44 16.00 10.53
C LYS A 104 4.69 17.41 9.99
N ALA A 105 3.66 18.12 9.58
CA ALA A 105 3.79 19.49 9.07
C ALA A 105 4.45 20.44 10.10
N ARG A 106 4.13 20.30 11.39
CA ARG A 106 4.76 21.09 12.47
C ARG A 106 6.22 20.72 12.69
N ARG A 107 6.55 19.42 12.63
CA ARG A 107 7.91 18.92 12.85
C ARG A 107 8.87 19.35 11.74
N GLU A 108 8.44 19.19 10.50
CA GLU A 108 9.33 19.34 9.35
C GLU A 108 9.42 20.79 8.85
N LYS A 109 8.52 21.66 9.30
CA LYS A 109 8.43 23.07 8.84
C LYS A 109 8.50 23.19 7.30
N SER A 110 8.11 22.13 6.62
CA SER A 110 8.22 21.92 5.18
C SER A 110 6.85 22.00 4.54
N ASN A 111 6.80 22.56 3.33
CA ASN A 111 5.62 22.50 2.47
C ASN A 111 5.45 21.12 1.81
N ARG A 112 6.25 20.11 2.16
CA ARG A 112 6.04 18.76 1.68
C ARG A 112 4.70 18.27 2.22
N THR A 113 3.79 18.05 1.31
CA THR A 113 2.45 17.56 1.63
C THR A 113 2.54 16.08 1.96
N PHE A 114 2.03 15.71 3.14
CA PHE A 114 1.75 14.32 3.47
C PHE A 114 0.73 13.77 2.47
N ASP A 115 1.13 12.78 1.69
CA ASP A 115 0.30 12.18 0.65
C ASP A 115 -0.47 10.97 1.23
N TRP A 116 -1.76 11.14 1.43
CA TRP A 116 -2.62 10.03 1.84
C TRP A 116 -3.27 9.37 0.64
N VAL A 117 -2.90 8.14 0.42
CA VAL A 117 -3.32 7.32 -0.71
C VAL A 117 -4.26 6.22 -0.23
N VAL A 118 -5.39 6.07 -0.87
CA VAL A 118 -6.31 4.94 -0.68
C VAL A 118 -6.35 4.12 -1.97
N MET A 119 -6.14 2.82 -1.84
CA MET A 119 -6.19 1.90 -2.95
C MET A 119 -7.17 0.75 -2.68
N ARG A 120 -7.87 0.31 -3.71
CA ARG A 120 -8.72 -0.88 -3.59
C ARG A 120 -7.85 -2.14 -3.75
N ASN A 121 -8.11 -3.12 -2.92
CA ASN A 121 -7.39 -4.38 -2.93
C ASN A 121 -8.38 -5.53 -3.12
N ARG A 122 -7.95 -6.59 -3.78
CA ARG A 122 -8.75 -7.80 -4.02
C ARG A 122 -10.07 -7.49 -4.74
N THR A 123 -10.02 -6.57 -5.73
CA THR A 123 -11.19 -6.24 -6.53
C THR A 123 -11.57 -7.42 -7.42
N GLY A 124 -12.88 -7.66 -7.56
CA GLY A 124 -13.39 -8.67 -8.47
C GLY A 124 -13.02 -8.34 -9.93
N GLN A 125 -12.87 -9.38 -10.76
CA GLN A 125 -12.52 -9.20 -12.18
C GLN A 125 -13.70 -8.72 -13.04
N LEU A 126 -14.92 -8.93 -12.57
CA LEU A 126 -16.14 -8.50 -13.26
C LEU A 126 -16.67 -7.24 -12.61
N GLU A 127 -16.91 -6.23 -13.42
CA GLU A 127 -17.53 -5.01 -12.97
C GLU A 127 -18.93 -5.30 -12.43
N SER A 128 -19.15 -5.05 -11.15
CA SER A 128 -20.41 -5.26 -10.46
C SER A 128 -21.05 -3.92 -10.06
N ARG A 129 -22.37 -3.96 -9.77
CA ARG A 129 -23.06 -2.78 -9.22
C ARG A 129 -22.36 -2.30 -7.93
N ASN A 130 -21.94 -3.23 -7.08
CA ASN A 130 -21.25 -2.89 -5.84
C ASN A 130 -19.91 -2.18 -6.08
N GLN A 131 -19.17 -2.58 -7.10
CA GLN A 131 -17.90 -1.92 -7.43
C GLN A 131 -18.09 -0.46 -7.87
N ARG A 132 -19.13 -0.18 -8.67
CA ARG A 132 -19.46 1.19 -9.09
C ARG A 132 -19.91 2.04 -7.89
N SER A 133 -20.77 1.48 -7.03
CA SER A 133 -21.22 2.17 -5.81
C SER A 133 -20.06 2.45 -4.85
N MET A 134 -19.12 1.50 -4.73
CA MET A 134 -17.90 1.66 -3.93
C MET A 134 -17.01 2.78 -4.47
N GLU A 135 -16.81 2.84 -5.78
CA GLU A 135 -16.02 3.89 -6.43
C GLU A 135 -16.67 5.27 -6.28
N GLU A 136 -17.98 5.33 -6.42
CA GLU A 136 -18.75 6.57 -6.17
C GLU A 136 -18.59 7.04 -4.73
N ALA A 137 -18.74 6.13 -3.74
CA ALA A 137 -18.54 6.44 -2.34
C ALA A 137 -17.11 6.94 -2.05
N LEU A 138 -16.09 6.24 -2.56
CA LEU A 138 -14.70 6.66 -2.39
C LEU A 138 -14.43 8.02 -3.03
N THR A 139 -15.01 8.31 -4.19
CA THR A 139 -14.87 9.61 -4.85
C THR A 139 -15.48 10.74 -4.03
N LYS A 140 -16.66 10.52 -3.44
CA LYS A 140 -17.28 11.49 -2.52
C LYS A 140 -16.46 11.68 -1.25
N LEU A 141 -15.89 10.61 -0.69
CA LEU A 141 -15.07 10.65 0.51
C LEU A 141 -13.73 11.35 0.28
N SER A 142 -13.06 11.09 -0.84
CA SER A 142 -11.73 11.62 -1.14
C SER A 142 -11.67 13.15 -1.06
N SER A 143 -12.68 13.83 -1.58
CA SER A 143 -12.77 15.30 -1.55
C SER A 143 -13.02 15.86 -0.16
N ARG A 144 -13.63 15.09 0.73
CA ARG A 144 -13.98 15.53 2.09
C ARG A 144 -12.92 15.21 3.13
N ILE A 145 -12.28 14.06 3.00
CA ILE A 145 -11.29 13.58 3.98
C ILE A 145 -9.88 13.95 3.56
N GLY A 146 -9.65 14.18 2.26
CA GLY A 146 -8.37 14.66 1.75
C GLY A 146 -7.36 13.53 1.49
N PHE A 147 -7.81 12.40 1.01
CA PHE A 147 -6.98 11.36 0.38
C PHE A 147 -7.12 11.40 -1.15
N ARG A 148 -6.20 10.79 -1.84
CA ARG A 148 -6.35 10.50 -3.28
C ARG A 148 -6.49 9.00 -3.51
N GLN A 149 -7.27 8.64 -4.53
CA GLN A 149 -7.40 7.27 -4.97
C GLN A 149 -6.30 6.94 -5.99
N VAL A 150 -5.80 5.71 -5.92
CA VAL A 150 -4.86 5.17 -6.90
C VAL A 150 -5.31 3.79 -7.36
N PRO A 151 -4.82 3.32 -8.51
CA PRO A 151 -5.03 1.95 -8.95
C PRO A 151 -4.62 0.96 -7.87
N GLY A 152 -5.41 -0.08 -7.72
CA GLY A 152 -5.19 -1.13 -6.74
C GLY A 152 -4.99 -2.49 -7.40
N PHE A 153 -5.24 -3.55 -6.65
CA PHE A 153 -5.01 -4.91 -7.09
C PHE A 153 -6.32 -5.68 -7.23
N SER A 154 -6.45 -6.39 -8.36
CA SER A 154 -7.49 -7.38 -8.52
C SER A 154 -7.19 -8.64 -7.71
N GLU A 155 -8.23 -9.37 -7.31
CA GLU A 155 -8.03 -10.67 -6.67
C GLU A 155 -7.50 -11.68 -7.69
N ARG A 156 -6.26 -12.15 -7.48
CA ARG A 156 -5.59 -13.12 -8.36
C ARG A 156 -4.88 -14.18 -7.55
N VAL A 157 -4.98 -15.41 -8.01
CA VAL A 157 -4.35 -16.56 -7.36
C VAL A 157 -2.83 -16.43 -7.37
N ILE A 158 -2.25 -15.85 -8.43
CA ILE A 158 -0.80 -15.70 -8.60
C ILE A 158 -0.13 -14.98 -7.43
N PHE A 159 -0.77 -14.01 -6.79
CA PHE A 159 -0.21 -13.33 -5.63
C PHE A 159 0.04 -14.27 -4.44
N ARG A 160 -0.82 -15.30 -4.30
CA ARG A 160 -0.70 -16.31 -3.23
C ARG A 160 0.30 -17.40 -3.59
N GLU A 161 0.32 -17.83 -4.85
CA GLU A 161 1.24 -18.87 -5.33
C GLU A 161 2.69 -18.40 -5.23
N LEU A 162 3.01 -17.23 -5.72
CA LEU A 162 4.36 -16.67 -5.67
C LEU A 162 4.88 -16.47 -4.24
N PHE A 163 3.99 -16.12 -3.32
CA PHE A 163 4.36 -15.92 -1.92
C PHE A 163 4.92 -17.19 -1.26
N LEU A 164 4.39 -18.36 -1.62
CA LEU A 164 4.85 -19.65 -1.08
C LEU A 164 6.29 -19.97 -1.52
N ASP A 165 6.70 -19.46 -2.68
CA ASP A 165 8.02 -19.65 -3.25
C ASP A 165 8.97 -18.47 -2.91
N GLY A 166 8.51 -17.52 -2.12
CA GLY A 166 9.28 -16.30 -1.78
C GLY A 166 9.51 -15.39 -2.99
N LEU A 167 8.67 -15.50 -4.01
CA LEU A 167 8.77 -14.76 -5.26
C LEU A 167 7.74 -13.64 -5.32
N THR A 168 8.05 -12.63 -6.15
CA THR A 168 7.13 -11.56 -6.51
C THR A 168 6.79 -11.63 -8.01
N LEU A 169 5.81 -10.84 -8.44
CA LEU A 169 5.49 -10.71 -9.86
C LEU A 169 6.64 -10.15 -10.71
N LEU A 170 7.60 -9.48 -10.10
CA LEU A 170 8.77 -8.94 -10.79
C LEU A 170 9.77 -10.05 -11.13
N ASP A 171 9.77 -11.12 -10.35
CA ASP A 171 10.69 -12.26 -10.52
C ASP A 171 10.27 -13.23 -11.63
N LEU A 172 9.04 -13.12 -12.15
CA LEU A 172 8.50 -14.02 -13.20
C LEU A 172 9.30 -14.07 -14.50
N LYS A 173 10.16 -13.09 -14.75
CA LYS A 173 11.07 -13.06 -15.91
C LYS A 173 12.49 -13.50 -15.58
N THR A 174 12.78 -13.82 -14.33
CA THR A 174 14.11 -14.23 -13.92
C THR A 174 14.40 -15.65 -14.44
N PRO A 175 15.56 -15.91 -15.06
CA PRO A 175 15.93 -17.24 -15.50
C PRO A 175 15.85 -18.24 -14.35
N GLY A 176 15.17 -19.37 -14.56
CA GLY A 176 14.99 -20.42 -13.55
C GLY A 176 13.61 -20.44 -12.89
N THR A 177 12.73 -19.49 -13.19
CA THR A 177 11.31 -19.59 -12.81
C THR A 177 10.58 -20.41 -13.88
N ASP A 178 10.07 -21.59 -13.52
CA ASP A 178 9.30 -22.47 -14.43
C ASP A 178 7.85 -22.00 -14.65
N ILE A 179 7.53 -20.77 -14.23
CA ILE A 179 6.17 -20.24 -14.33
C ILE A 179 5.91 -19.70 -15.74
N ARG A 180 5.03 -20.35 -16.47
CA ARG A 180 4.60 -19.88 -17.79
C ARG A 180 3.79 -18.59 -17.64
N MET A 181 4.28 -17.51 -18.25
CA MET A 181 3.57 -16.24 -18.31
C MET A 181 2.23 -16.39 -19.06
N ASN A 182 1.16 -15.92 -18.45
CA ASN A 182 -0.15 -15.83 -19.06
C ASN A 182 -0.70 -14.40 -18.97
N MET A 183 -1.87 -14.14 -19.56
CA MET A 183 -2.48 -12.80 -19.56
C MET A 183 -2.80 -12.29 -18.15
N SER A 184 -3.19 -13.18 -17.22
CA SER A 184 -3.44 -12.81 -15.83
C SER A 184 -2.17 -12.33 -15.13
N HIS A 185 -1.02 -12.96 -15.38
CA HIS A 185 0.27 -12.55 -14.84
C HIS A 185 0.72 -11.20 -15.40
N LEU A 186 0.50 -10.98 -16.70
CA LEU A 186 0.81 -9.68 -17.33
C LEU A 186 -0.03 -8.56 -16.74
N SER A 187 -1.32 -8.78 -16.57
CA SER A 187 -2.22 -7.80 -15.94
C SER A 187 -1.83 -7.53 -14.49
N ALA A 188 -1.51 -8.57 -13.72
CA ALA A 188 -1.06 -8.39 -12.33
C ALA A 188 0.24 -7.55 -12.24
N ARG A 189 1.18 -7.78 -13.15
CA ARG A 189 2.40 -6.95 -13.24
C ARG A 189 2.10 -5.50 -13.60
N GLN A 190 1.13 -5.28 -14.47
CA GLN A 190 0.73 -3.93 -14.85
C GLN A 190 0.11 -3.22 -13.66
N GLU A 191 -0.76 -3.87 -12.89
CA GLU A 191 -1.34 -3.32 -11.65
C GLU A 191 -0.26 -2.86 -10.65
N VAL A 192 0.83 -3.64 -10.48
CA VAL A 192 1.96 -3.23 -9.62
C VAL A 192 2.66 -1.98 -10.18
N ARG A 193 2.91 -1.93 -11.48
CA ARG A 193 3.55 -0.77 -12.11
C ARG A 193 2.68 0.48 -12.00
N ASP A 194 1.38 0.34 -12.24
CA ASP A 194 0.44 1.45 -12.16
C ASP A 194 0.39 2.01 -10.73
N LEU A 195 0.45 1.15 -9.71
CA LEU A 195 0.56 1.60 -8.34
C LEU A 195 1.89 2.31 -8.08
N MET A 196 3.01 1.73 -8.52
CA MET A 196 4.33 2.35 -8.34
C MET A 196 4.40 3.72 -9.00
N ALA A 197 3.91 3.84 -10.23
CA ALA A 197 3.80 5.12 -10.94
C ALA A 197 2.91 6.11 -10.17
N ALA A 198 1.75 5.66 -9.71
CA ALA A 198 0.81 6.51 -8.99
C ALA A 198 1.36 7.05 -7.67
N ILE A 199 2.27 6.34 -7.01
CA ILE A 199 2.93 6.79 -5.76
C ILE A 199 4.33 7.39 -5.97
N GLY A 200 4.74 7.57 -7.24
CA GLY A 200 6.00 8.22 -7.59
C GLY A 200 7.25 7.35 -7.37
N LEU A 201 7.11 6.02 -7.43
CA LEU A 201 8.21 5.07 -7.32
C LEU A 201 8.70 4.55 -8.68
N ASP A 202 8.18 5.06 -9.78
CA ASP A 202 8.57 4.74 -11.14
C ASP A 202 9.74 5.62 -11.61
N ARG A 203 10.86 5.60 -10.93
CA ARG A 203 12.05 6.22 -11.52
C ARG A 203 12.41 5.43 -12.78
N GLU A 204 12.06 5.98 -13.94
CA GLU A 204 12.79 5.62 -15.16
C GLU A 204 14.26 5.86 -14.86
N THR A 205 15.03 4.81 -14.97
CA THR A 205 16.51 4.86 -14.93
C THR A 205 16.93 5.78 -16.09
N GLN A 206 17.20 7.05 -15.76
CA GLN A 206 17.94 7.93 -16.67
C GLN A 206 19.39 7.50 -16.72
#